data_dcecd5d07a9d01a7e57d12800882d44d
#
_entry.id   dcecd5d07a9d01a7e57d12800882d44d
#
_cell.length_a   1.000
_cell.length_b   1.000
_cell.length_c   1.000
_cell.angle_alpha   90.00
_cell.angle_beta   90.00
_cell.angle_gamma   90.00
#
_symmetry.space_group_name_H-M   'P 1'
#
loop_
_entity.id
_entity.type
_entity.pdbx_description
1 polymer ?
#
loop_
_entity_poly.entity_id
_entity_poly.type
_entity_poly.pdbx_seq_one_letter_code
_entity_poly.pdbx_strand_id
1 'polypeptide(L)'
;RHDSYFASAIFSVGLNSSLDDVERVVALGNAVRVERGSTNSDVYALKALAGASLISHGDFQAGPFVSINYQSVDVDGYREKGQRSTAMNFASQDRDSLLLEAGLFADYRLGSGNLHGAVSYEGELKDDGRSVAAGLNSLPGSSFKLYDIEGSSYFWTLNLGYSASVSESVSLGINYALWEGEGDSRDQAVNVGINVDF
;
A
#
# COMPACT_ATOMS: atom_id res chain seq x y z
N ARG A 1 33.45 9.67 -15.16
CA ARG A 1 31.99 9.51 -14.91
C ARG A 1 31.71 8.03 -14.81
N HIS A 2 31.31 7.54 -13.66
CA HIS A 2 30.76 6.20 -13.53
C HIS A 2 29.25 6.38 -13.37
N ASP A 3 28.52 6.26 -14.47
CA ASP A 3 27.07 6.17 -14.43
C ASP A 3 26.75 4.78 -13.84
N SER A 4 26.13 4.75 -12.66
CA SER A 4 25.69 3.51 -12.01
C SER A 4 24.21 3.33 -12.22
N TYR A 5 23.82 2.20 -12.79
CA TYR A 5 22.43 1.80 -12.93
C TYR A 5 22.10 0.79 -11.84
N PHE A 6 20.86 0.86 -11.36
CA PHE A 6 20.35 -0.13 -10.42
C PHE A 6 18.94 -0.56 -10.83
N ALA A 7 18.59 -1.79 -10.49
CA ALA A 7 17.24 -2.31 -10.64
C ALA A 7 16.95 -3.32 -9.54
N SER A 8 15.71 -3.37 -9.11
CA SER A 8 15.22 -4.37 -8.16
C SER A 8 13.82 -4.81 -8.54
N ALA A 9 13.46 -6.04 -8.16
CA ALA A 9 12.11 -6.54 -8.29
C ALA A 9 11.77 -7.36 -7.04
N ILE A 10 10.54 -7.20 -6.55
CA ILE A 10 10.00 -7.92 -5.40
C ILE A 10 8.67 -8.51 -5.84
N PHE A 11 8.52 -9.80 -5.64
CA PHE A 11 7.25 -10.49 -5.82
C PHE A 11 6.77 -10.98 -4.46
N SER A 12 5.48 -10.77 -4.18
CA SER A 12 4.84 -11.22 -2.95
C SER A 12 3.55 -11.92 -3.27
N VAL A 13 3.24 -12.95 -2.51
CA VAL A 13 1.99 -13.69 -2.63
C VAL A 13 1.45 -14.03 -1.24
N GLY A 14 0.16 -13.80 -1.04
CA GLY A 14 -0.59 -14.22 0.13
C GLY A 14 -1.80 -15.03 -0.35
N LEU A 15 -1.86 -16.29 0.00
CA LEU A 15 -2.90 -17.22 -0.42
C LEU A 15 -3.75 -17.65 0.77
N ASN A 16 -5.06 -17.74 0.55
CA ASN A 16 -6.04 -18.18 1.54
C ASN A 16 -5.89 -17.44 2.88
N SER A 17 -5.63 -16.14 2.83
CA SER A 17 -5.60 -15.32 4.04
C SER A 17 -7.00 -15.25 4.61
N SER A 18 -7.25 -16.03 5.67
CA SER A 18 -8.55 -16.05 6.34
C SER A 18 -8.76 -14.73 7.08
N LEU A 19 -9.85 -14.05 6.76
CA LEU A 19 -10.37 -12.91 7.47
C LEU A 19 -11.52 -13.39 8.36
N ASP A 20 -11.18 -14.03 9.46
CA ASP A 20 -12.14 -14.39 10.49
C ASP A 20 -12.56 -13.12 11.24
N ASP A 21 -13.84 -13.03 11.62
CA ASP A 21 -14.38 -11.87 12.33
C ASP A 21 -14.40 -10.53 11.57
N VAL A 22 -14.81 -10.56 10.31
CA VAL A 22 -15.22 -9.33 9.63
C VAL A 22 -16.46 -8.77 10.37
N GLU A 23 -16.31 -7.59 10.95
CA GLU A 23 -17.37 -6.94 11.74
C GLU A 23 -17.90 -5.69 11.03
N ARG A 24 -19.21 -5.56 10.99
CA ARG A 24 -19.89 -4.36 10.50
C ARG A 24 -20.82 -3.82 11.58
N VAL A 25 -20.60 -2.57 11.96
CA VAL A 25 -21.40 -1.86 12.95
C VAL A 25 -22.55 -1.14 12.24
N VAL A 26 -23.78 -1.41 12.67
CA VAL A 26 -25.00 -0.81 12.11
C VAL A 26 -25.72 -0.01 13.19
N ALA A 27 -25.80 1.30 13.00
CA ALA A 27 -26.57 2.18 13.88
C ALA A 27 -28.04 2.19 13.48
N LEU A 28 -28.93 1.92 14.43
CA LEU A 28 -30.38 1.85 14.26
C LEU A 28 -31.04 2.80 15.29
N GLY A 29 -31.01 4.10 15.01
CA GLY A 29 -31.47 5.11 15.94
C GLY A 29 -30.65 5.08 17.25
N ASN A 30 -31.26 4.66 18.33
CA ASN A 30 -30.63 4.54 19.65
C ASN A 30 -30.06 3.14 19.95
N ALA A 31 -30.09 2.22 18.99
CA ALA A 31 -29.53 0.88 19.11
C ALA A 31 -28.35 0.69 18.13
N VAL A 32 -27.40 -0.15 18.54
CA VAL A 32 -26.26 -0.54 17.70
C VAL A 32 -26.28 -2.06 17.54
N ARG A 33 -26.07 -2.53 16.32
CA ARG A 33 -25.87 -3.95 16.01
C ARG A 33 -24.49 -4.16 15.43
N VAL A 34 -23.88 -5.29 15.79
CA VAL A 34 -22.64 -5.77 15.19
C VAL A 34 -22.99 -7.03 14.41
N GLU A 35 -22.82 -6.99 13.12
CA GLU A 35 -22.93 -8.14 12.23
C GLU A 35 -21.53 -8.68 11.95
N ARG A 36 -21.41 -10.01 11.87
CA ARG A 36 -20.12 -10.70 11.74
C ARG A 36 -20.13 -11.68 10.61
N GLY A 37 -19.03 -11.78 9.90
CA GLY A 37 -18.81 -12.74 8.84
C GLY A 37 -17.37 -13.23 8.82
N SER A 38 -17.06 -14.12 7.89
CA SER A 38 -15.71 -14.55 7.59
C SER A 38 -15.56 -14.71 6.08
N THR A 39 -14.37 -14.41 5.55
CA THR A 39 -14.04 -14.55 4.14
C THR A 39 -12.57 -14.93 4.01
N ASN A 40 -12.15 -15.29 2.81
CA ASN A 40 -10.74 -15.49 2.47
C ASN A 40 -10.33 -14.46 1.43
N SER A 41 -9.03 -14.20 1.35
CA SER A 41 -8.46 -13.34 0.31
C SER A 41 -7.16 -13.92 -0.21
N ASP A 42 -6.96 -13.77 -1.52
CA ASP A 42 -5.68 -14.00 -2.18
C ASP A 42 -5.11 -12.66 -2.63
N VAL A 43 -3.81 -12.50 -2.45
CA VAL A 43 -3.10 -11.26 -2.80
C VAL A 43 -1.85 -11.60 -3.60
N TYR A 44 -1.70 -10.96 -4.75
CA TYR A 44 -0.49 -11.01 -5.56
C TYR A 44 0.05 -9.59 -5.70
N ALA A 45 1.34 -9.43 -5.50
CA ALA A 45 1.98 -8.12 -5.69
C ALA A 45 3.33 -8.27 -6.38
N LEU A 46 3.60 -7.38 -7.31
CA LEU A 46 4.88 -7.25 -8.01
C LEU A 46 5.29 -5.79 -7.98
N LYS A 47 6.45 -5.50 -7.38
CA LYS A 47 7.07 -4.20 -7.47
C LYS A 47 8.39 -4.33 -8.22
N ALA A 48 8.59 -3.52 -9.26
CA ALA A 48 9.87 -3.38 -9.96
C ALA A 48 10.28 -1.91 -9.95
N LEU A 49 11.57 -1.67 -9.75
CA LEU A 49 12.17 -0.34 -9.69
C LEU A 49 13.46 -0.34 -10.49
N ALA A 50 13.72 0.73 -11.24
CA ALA A 50 14.96 0.97 -11.93
C ALA A 50 15.34 2.44 -11.82
N GLY A 51 16.66 2.71 -11.78
CA GLY A 51 17.16 4.07 -11.70
C GLY A 51 18.62 4.17 -12.16
N ALA A 52 19.09 5.40 -12.22
CA ALA A 52 20.45 5.69 -12.59
C ALA A 52 21.03 6.83 -11.75
N SER A 53 22.24 6.65 -11.22
CA SER A 53 23.02 7.73 -10.62
C SER A 53 23.73 8.49 -11.74
N LEU A 54 23.17 9.62 -12.14
CA LEU A 54 23.71 10.47 -13.21
C LEU A 54 24.66 11.55 -12.69
N ILE A 55 24.52 11.90 -11.42
CA ILE A 55 25.38 12.86 -10.72
C ILE A 55 26.11 12.08 -9.63
N SER A 56 27.44 12.08 -9.70
CA SER A 56 28.30 11.48 -8.68
C SER A 56 29.48 12.42 -8.44
N HIS A 57 29.56 12.98 -7.22
CA HIS A 57 30.63 13.89 -6.84
C HIS A 57 31.00 13.68 -5.36
N GLY A 58 32.18 13.09 -5.14
CA GLY A 58 32.61 12.72 -3.77
C GLY A 58 31.61 11.76 -3.11
N ASP A 59 31.07 12.16 -1.99
CA ASP A 59 30.10 11.41 -1.19
C ASP A 59 28.62 11.61 -1.61
N PHE A 60 28.39 12.42 -2.67
CA PHE A 60 27.05 12.73 -3.16
C PHE A 60 26.73 11.96 -4.42
N GLN A 61 25.54 11.36 -4.48
CA GLN A 61 24.96 10.72 -5.65
C GLN A 61 23.52 11.19 -5.83
N ALA A 62 23.09 11.37 -7.07
CA ALA A 62 21.70 11.70 -7.37
C ALA A 62 21.33 11.25 -8.80
N GLY A 63 20.04 11.02 -9.00
CA GLY A 63 19.54 10.65 -10.30
C GLY A 63 18.04 10.35 -10.33
N PRO A 64 17.52 10.02 -11.52
CA PRO A 64 16.13 9.62 -11.69
C PRO A 64 15.92 8.15 -11.35
N PHE A 65 14.67 7.83 -11.00
CA PHE A 65 14.18 6.48 -10.91
C PHE A 65 12.75 6.37 -11.42
N VAL A 66 12.37 5.17 -11.78
CA VAL A 66 10.98 4.80 -12.10
C VAL A 66 10.65 3.51 -11.36
N SER A 67 9.41 3.37 -10.92
CA SER A 67 8.92 2.10 -10.39
C SER A 67 7.53 1.78 -10.93
N ILE A 68 7.24 0.49 -10.97
CA ILE A 68 5.91 -0.04 -11.25
C ILE A 68 5.53 -0.96 -10.10
N ASN A 69 4.31 -0.79 -9.61
CA ASN A 69 3.75 -1.62 -8.55
C ASN A 69 2.39 -2.15 -9.03
N TYR A 70 2.33 -3.45 -9.27
CA TYR A 70 1.10 -4.16 -9.60
C TYR A 70 0.62 -4.94 -8.38
N GLN A 71 -0.65 -4.82 -8.06
CA GLN A 71 -1.29 -5.59 -7.01
C GLN A 71 -2.64 -6.12 -7.51
N SER A 72 -2.90 -7.39 -7.23
CA SER A 72 -4.19 -8.04 -7.44
C SER A 72 -4.67 -8.61 -6.11
N VAL A 73 -5.90 -8.31 -5.75
CA VAL A 73 -6.54 -8.76 -4.51
C VAL A 73 -7.88 -9.38 -4.87
N ASP A 74 -8.03 -10.66 -4.59
CA ASP A 74 -9.28 -11.39 -4.72
C ASP A 74 -9.85 -11.66 -3.33
N VAL A 75 -11.10 -11.31 -3.08
CA VAL A 75 -11.81 -11.56 -1.82
C VAL A 75 -13.02 -12.40 -2.11
N ASP A 76 -13.13 -13.55 -1.45
CA ASP A 76 -14.28 -14.44 -1.58
C ASP A 76 -15.56 -13.76 -1.12
N GLY A 77 -16.67 -14.08 -1.79
CA GLY A 77 -17.99 -13.67 -1.34
C GLY A 77 -18.32 -14.32 0.01
N TYR A 78 -18.98 -13.57 0.89
CA TYR A 78 -19.33 -14.08 2.21
C TYR A 78 -20.72 -13.67 2.67
N ARG A 79 -21.19 -14.34 3.70
CA ARG A 79 -22.46 -14.06 4.35
C ARG A 79 -22.23 -13.77 5.84
N GLU A 80 -22.80 -12.69 6.33
CA GLU A 80 -22.86 -12.39 7.76
C GLU A 80 -23.72 -13.44 8.50
N LYS A 81 -23.31 -13.77 9.71
CA LYS A 81 -23.95 -14.80 10.53
C LYS A 81 -25.33 -14.32 10.99
N GLY A 82 -26.34 -15.15 10.81
CA GLY A 82 -27.70 -14.92 11.31
C GLY A 82 -28.70 -14.47 10.24
N GLN A 83 -29.95 -14.36 10.69
CA GLN A 83 -31.13 -13.99 9.88
C GLN A 83 -31.71 -12.64 10.27
N ARG A 84 -30.92 -11.78 10.92
CA ARG A 84 -31.35 -10.46 11.32
C ARG A 84 -31.62 -9.60 10.08
N SER A 85 -32.52 -8.63 10.22
CA SER A 85 -32.87 -7.70 9.12
C SER A 85 -31.69 -6.84 8.64
N THR A 86 -30.62 -6.76 9.41
CA THR A 86 -29.40 -6.02 9.11
C THR A 86 -28.27 -6.90 8.57
N ALA A 87 -28.38 -8.24 8.71
CA ALA A 87 -27.37 -9.15 8.21
C ALA A 87 -27.40 -9.23 6.68
N MET A 88 -26.23 -9.18 6.06
CA MET A 88 -26.03 -9.08 4.61
C MET A 88 -25.21 -10.24 4.08
N ASN A 89 -25.31 -10.44 2.78
CA ASN A 89 -24.37 -11.22 2.00
C ASN A 89 -23.67 -10.29 1.00
N PHE A 90 -22.42 -10.58 0.71
CA PHE A 90 -21.57 -9.85 -0.20
C PHE A 90 -21.05 -10.80 -1.27
N ALA A 91 -21.08 -10.35 -2.52
CA ALA A 91 -20.45 -11.09 -3.62
C ALA A 91 -18.92 -11.06 -3.49
N SER A 92 -18.26 -11.96 -4.21
CA SER A 92 -16.80 -11.89 -4.38
C SER A 92 -16.39 -10.55 -4.99
N GLN A 93 -15.19 -10.12 -4.67
CA GLN A 93 -14.60 -8.88 -5.13
C GLN A 93 -13.20 -9.17 -5.65
N ASP A 94 -12.89 -8.64 -6.79
CA ASP A 94 -11.56 -8.62 -7.39
C ASP A 94 -11.13 -7.17 -7.57
N ARG A 95 -9.87 -6.90 -7.30
CA ARG A 95 -9.29 -5.58 -7.47
C ARG A 95 -7.87 -5.68 -7.99
N ASP A 96 -7.65 -5.07 -9.12
CA ASP A 96 -6.32 -4.81 -9.66
C ASP A 96 -5.93 -3.36 -9.44
N SER A 97 -4.68 -3.12 -9.11
CA SER A 97 -4.05 -1.81 -9.03
C SER A 97 -2.74 -1.84 -9.78
N LEU A 98 -2.47 -0.83 -10.56
CA LEU A 98 -1.23 -0.64 -11.30
C LEU A 98 -0.74 0.80 -11.11
N LEU A 99 0.19 0.97 -10.19
CA LEU A 99 0.81 2.25 -9.89
C LEU A 99 2.10 2.42 -10.71
N LEU A 100 2.24 3.55 -11.35
CA LEU A 100 3.48 3.99 -11.99
C LEU A 100 4.05 5.18 -11.21
N GLU A 101 5.32 5.08 -10.83
CA GLU A 101 6.03 6.11 -10.10
C GLU A 101 7.22 6.60 -10.92
N ALA A 102 7.47 7.90 -10.93
CA ALA A 102 8.68 8.50 -11.46
C ALA A 102 9.19 9.56 -10.50
N GLY A 103 10.50 9.57 -10.24
CA GLY A 103 11.06 10.46 -9.24
C GLY A 103 12.55 10.72 -9.40
N LEU A 104 13.04 11.50 -8.45
CA LEU A 104 14.45 11.81 -8.26
C LEU A 104 14.88 11.37 -6.88
N PHE A 105 16.06 10.82 -6.77
CA PHE A 105 16.70 10.49 -5.51
C PHE A 105 18.02 11.23 -5.34
N ALA A 106 18.44 11.38 -4.10
CA ALA A 106 19.74 11.87 -3.72
C ALA A 106 20.25 11.13 -2.49
N ASP A 107 21.48 10.70 -2.51
CA ASP A 107 22.18 10.06 -1.41
C ASP A 107 23.44 10.88 -1.06
N TYR A 108 23.72 11.03 0.22
CA TYR A 108 24.90 11.69 0.71
C TYR A 108 25.52 10.89 1.85
N ARG A 109 26.77 10.48 1.68
CA ARG A 109 27.51 9.81 2.76
C ARG A 109 27.93 10.82 3.81
N LEU A 110 27.46 10.63 5.04
CA LEU A 110 27.72 11.49 6.18
C LEU A 110 28.39 10.69 7.31
N GLY A 111 29.72 10.76 7.39
CA GLY A 111 30.48 9.98 8.36
C GLY A 111 30.33 8.47 8.15
N SER A 112 29.89 7.74 9.19
CA SER A 112 29.57 6.31 9.12
C SER A 112 28.17 6.01 8.58
N GLY A 113 27.40 7.05 8.20
CA GLY A 113 26.01 6.91 7.77
C GLY A 113 25.78 7.40 6.35
N ASN A 114 24.54 7.21 5.92
CA ASN A 114 24.04 7.64 4.63
C ASN A 114 22.73 8.40 4.82
N LEU A 115 22.68 9.62 4.32
CA LEU A 115 21.46 10.41 4.21
C LEU A 115 20.84 10.13 2.84
N HIS A 116 19.57 9.77 2.81
CA HIS A 116 18.80 9.48 1.62
C HIS A 116 17.62 10.42 1.51
N GLY A 117 17.36 10.93 0.30
CA GLY A 117 16.18 11.72 -0.01
C GLY A 117 15.62 11.31 -1.36
N ALA A 118 14.29 11.27 -1.48
CA ALA A 118 13.62 11.04 -2.75
C ALA A 118 12.33 11.85 -2.82
N VAL A 119 12.03 12.37 -4.00
CA VAL A 119 10.75 12.96 -4.33
C VAL A 119 10.22 12.32 -5.60
N SER A 120 8.96 11.93 -5.59
CA SER A 120 8.35 11.25 -6.72
C SER A 120 6.88 11.65 -6.93
N TYR A 121 6.40 11.35 -8.10
CA TYR A 121 5.01 11.39 -8.48
C TYR A 121 4.57 9.99 -8.84
N GLU A 122 3.48 9.53 -8.22
CA GLU A 122 2.89 8.22 -8.43
C GLU A 122 1.47 8.39 -8.96
N GLY A 123 1.09 7.64 -9.97
CA GLY A 123 -0.25 7.64 -10.55
C GLY A 123 -0.80 6.23 -10.71
N GLU A 124 -2.09 6.06 -10.40
CA GLU A 124 -2.84 4.84 -10.63
C GLU A 124 -3.24 4.76 -12.11
N LEU A 125 -2.83 3.70 -12.80
CA LEU A 125 -3.13 3.45 -14.21
C LEU A 125 -4.35 2.54 -14.41
N LYS A 126 -4.74 1.80 -13.36
CA LYS A 126 -5.91 0.92 -13.34
C LYS A 126 -6.90 1.45 -12.31
N ASP A 127 -7.88 2.20 -12.76
CA ASP A 127 -8.94 2.75 -11.92
C ASP A 127 -10.26 2.02 -12.25
N ASP A 128 -10.33 0.76 -11.86
CA ASP A 128 -11.58 -0.01 -11.95
C ASP A 128 -12.48 0.43 -10.78
N GLY A 129 -13.60 1.07 -11.12
CA GLY A 129 -14.55 1.61 -10.14
C GLY A 129 -14.94 0.58 -9.08
N ARG A 130 -14.78 0.94 -7.83
CA ARG A 130 -14.94 0.04 -6.68
C ARG A 130 -16.41 -0.12 -6.34
N SER A 131 -16.98 -1.27 -6.62
CA SER A 131 -18.34 -1.59 -6.18
C SER A 131 -18.46 -3.05 -5.78
N VAL A 132 -19.22 -3.32 -4.73
CA VAL A 132 -19.57 -4.67 -4.30
C VAL A 132 -21.07 -4.89 -4.37
N ALA A 133 -21.49 -5.99 -4.96
CA ALA A 133 -22.89 -6.40 -4.92
C ALA A 133 -23.18 -7.02 -3.55
N ALA A 134 -24.27 -6.55 -2.92
CA ALA A 134 -24.69 -7.01 -1.62
C ALA A 134 -26.19 -7.25 -1.60
N GLY A 135 -26.65 -8.09 -0.66
CA GLY A 135 -28.07 -8.37 -0.43
C GLY A 135 -28.37 -8.58 1.04
N LEU A 136 -29.64 -8.49 1.43
CA LEU A 136 -30.08 -8.76 2.78
C LEU A 136 -30.33 -10.25 2.99
N ASN A 137 -29.81 -10.83 4.06
CA ASN A 137 -30.05 -12.24 4.41
C ASN A 137 -31.53 -12.51 4.69
N SER A 138 -32.22 -11.51 5.26
CA SER A 138 -33.66 -11.58 5.58
C SER A 138 -34.59 -11.44 4.37
N LEU A 139 -34.07 -10.97 3.23
CA LEU A 139 -34.83 -10.80 1.99
C LEU A 139 -34.11 -11.45 0.82
N PRO A 140 -34.26 -12.77 0.62
CA PRO A 140 -33.65 -13.48 -0.49
C PRO A 140 -34.04 -12.87 -1.84
N GLY A 141 -33.04 -12.68 -2.71
CA GLY A 141 -33.21 -12.04 -4.00
C GLY A 141 -33.08 -10.49 -3.98
N SER A 142 -32.91 -9.87 -2.83
CA SER A 142 -32.49 -8.47 -2.78
C SER A 142 -31.04 -8.36 -3.30
N SER A 143 -30.78 -7.37 -4.14
CA SER A 143 -29.43 -7.05 -4.61
C SER A 143 -29.31 -5.54 -4.82
N PHE A 144 -28.24 -4.98 -4.29
CA PHE A 144 -27.86 -3.58 -4.49
C PHE A 144 -26.34 -3.47 -4.54
N LYS A 145 -25.86 -2.38 -5.13
CA LYS A 145 -24.42 -2.12 -5.19
C LYS A 145 -24.01 -1.11 -4.14
N LEU A 146 -22.97 -1.43 -3.43
CA LEU A 146 -22.23 -0.51 -2.58
C LEU A 146 -21.05 0.01 -3.37
N TYR A 147 -20.89 1.32 -3.41
CA TYR A 147 -19.79 1.98 -4.08
C TYR A 147 -18.81 2.47 -3.02
N ASP A 148 -17.54 2.31 -3.28
CA ASP A 148 -16.49 2.90 -2.46
C ASP A 148 -16.35 4.40 -2.78
N ILE A 149 -15.76 5.14 -1.84
CA ILE A 149 -15.34 6.51 -2.08
C ILE A 149 -14.08 6.43 -2.96
N GLU A 150 -14.08 7.15 -4.06
CA GLU A 150 -12.92 7.26 -4.93
C GLU A 150 -11.73 7.79 -4.12
N GLY A 151 -10.65 7.01 -4.07
CA GLY A 151 -9.37 7.44 -3.50
C GLY A 151 -8.62 8.36 -4.48
N SER A 152 -7.54 8.97 -4.03
CA SER A 152 -6.64 9.71 -4.92
C SER A 152 -6.08 8.79 -6.00
N SER A 153 -6.15 9.22 -7.25
CA SER A 153 -5.56 8.54 -8.38
C SER A 153 -4.07 8.89 -8.58
N TYR A 154 -3.57 9.88 -7.85
CA TYR A 154 -2.15 10.25 -7.88
C TYR A 154 -1.68 10.78 -6.54
N PHE A 155 -0.36 10.64 -6.29
CA PHE A 155 0.30 11.11 -5.08
C PHE A 155 1.65 11.74 -5.40
N TRP A 156 1.97 12.81 -4.69
CA TRP A 156 3.34 13.25 -4.49
C TRP A 156 3.91 12.56 -3.27
N THR A 157 5.11 12.04 -3.40
CA THR A 157 5.77 11.32 -2.32
C THR A 157 7.10 12.00 -2.00
N LEU A 158 7.35 12.22 -0.71
CA LEU A 158 8.64 12.64 -0.18
C LEU A 158 9.13 11.58 0.80
N ASN A 159 10.33 11.07 0.56
CA ASN A 159 11.03 10.16 1.46
C ASN A 159 12.33 10.81 1.93
N LEU A 160 12.59 10.78 3.23
CA LEU A 160 13.83 11.22 3.85
C LEU A 160 14.29 10.18 4.85
N GLY A 161 15.52 9.71 4.70
CA GLY A 161 16.06 8.67 5.56
C GLY A 161 17.50 8.94 5.97
N TYR A 162 17.87 8.41 7.12
CA TYR A 162 19.24 8.33 7.55
C TYR A 162 19.52 6.94 8.11
N SER A 163 20.61 6.34 7.68
CA SER A 163 21.09 5.07 8.20
C SER A 163 22.56 5.19 8.56
N ALA A 164 22.98 4.54 9.67
CA ALA A 164 24.37 4.54 10.10
C ALA A 164 24.75 3.20 10.73
N SER A 165 25.98 2.77 10.46
CA SER A 165 26.58 1.65 11.16
C SER A 165 27.05 2.11 12.55
N VAL A 166 26.54 1.45 13.59
CA VAL A 166 26.89 1.69 14.99
C VAL A 166 28.05 0.79 15.42
N SER A 167 28.11 -0.40 14.83
CA SER A 167 29.24 -1.34 14.96
C SER A 167 29.42 -2.11 13.64
N GLU A 168 30.39 -3.04 13.62
CA GLU A 168 30.63 -3.87 12.43
C GLU A 168 29.44 -4.74 12.05
N SER A 169 28.59 -5.08 13.00
CA SER A 169 27.43 -5.95 12.80
C SER A 169 26.07 -5.28 13.11
N VAL A 170 26.04 -3.99 13.48
CA VAL A 170 24.78 -3.32 13.82
C VAL A 170 24.65 -2.03 13.05
N SER A 171 23.55 -1.86 12.35
CA SER A 171 23.15 -0.60 11.73
C SER A 171 21.78 -0.15 12.22
N LEU A 172 21.61 1.16 12.34
CA LEU A 172 20.36 1.82 12.69
C LEU A 172 19.88 2.68 11.52
N GLY A 173 18.57 2.76 11.36
CA GLY A 173 17.96 3.61 10.36
C GLY A 173 16.70 4.29 10.87
N ILE A 174 16.47 5.51 10.39
CA ILE A 174 15.22 6.23 10.53
C ILE A 174 14.79 6.71 9.15
N ASN A 175 13.52 6.58 8.84
CA ASN A 175 12.94 7.06 7.60
C ASN A 175 11.63 7.77 7.87
N TYR A 176 11.45 8.92 7.24
CA TYR A 176 10.21 9.68 7.17
C TYR A 176 9.66 9.61 5.76
N ALA A 177 8.39 9.35 5.63
CA ALA A 177 7.67 9.34 4.36
C ALA A 177 6.42 10.20 4.47
N LEU A 178 6.15 10.97 3.41
CA LEU A 178 4.98 11.81 3.25
C LEU A 178 4.36 11.49 1.90
N TRP A 179 3.06 11.25 1.88
CA TRP A 179 2.24 11.12 0.67
C TRP A 179 1.19 12.22 0.67
N GLU A 180 1.08 12.93 -0.43
CA GLU A 180 0.10 13.99 -0.64
C GLU A 180 -0.63 13.73 -1.95
N GLY A 181 -1.92 13.41 -1.86
CA GLY A 181 -2.78 13.05 -2.96
C GLY A 181 -3.76 14.15 -3.34
N GLU A 182 -4.76 13.77 -4.10
CA GLU A 182 -5.83 14.66 -4.54
C GLU A 182 -6.73 15.09 -3.36
N GLY A 183 -7.15 16.34 -3.35
CA GLY A 183 -7.96 16.92 -2.27
C GLY A 183 -7.16 17.09 -0.99
N ASP A 184 -7.74 16.69 0.14
CA ASP A 184 -7.11 16.75 1.46
C ASP A 184 -6.44 15.41 1.87
N SER A 185 -6.16 14.54 0.90
CA SER A 185 -5.55 13.23 1.16
C SER A 185 -4.07 13.42 1.49
N ARG A 186 -3.69 13.16 2.74
CA ARG A 186 -2.32 13.27 3.23
C ARG A 186 -2.02 12.19 4.26
N ASP A 187 -0.95 11.43 4.01
CA ASP A 187 -0.45 10.42 4.92
C ASP A 187 1.01 10.67 5.28
N GLN A 188 1.39 10.28 6.49
CA GLN A 188 2.76 10.40 6.98
C GLN A 188 3.15 9.15 7.76
N ALA A 189 4.39 8.72 7.60
CA ALA A 189 4.94 7.61 8.36
C ALA A 189 6.37 7.90 8.83
N VAL A 190 6.69 7.43 10.01
CA VAL A 190 8.07 7.37 10.53
C VAL A 190 8.39 5.92 10.81
N ASN A 191 9.48 5.42 10.23
CA ASN A 191 9.97 4.07 10.45
C ASN A 191 11.34 4.14 11.12
N VAL A 192 11.55 3.31 12.13
CA VAL A 192 12.86 3.10 12.77
C VAL A 192 13.21 1.63 12.62
N GLY A 193 14.42 1.35 12.15
CA GLY A 193 14.90 -0.01 11.90
C GLY A 193 16.25 -0.26 12.55
N ILE A 194 16.45 -1.51 12.96
CA ILE A 194 17.73 -2.02 13.41
C ILE A 194 18.04 -3.24 12.55
N ASN A 195 19.22 -3.27 11.96
CA ASN A 195 19.72 -4.43 11.24
C ASN A 195 20.93 -5.00 12.00
N VAL A 196 20.94 -6.33 12.19
CA VAL A 196 22.01 -7.06 12.90
C VAL A 196 22.51 -8.16 11.98
N ASP A 197 23.78 -8.09 11.60
CA ASP A 197 24.46 -9.13 10.82
C ASP A 197 25.15 -10.10 11.79
N PHE A 198 24.97 -11.42 11.59
CA PHE A 198 25.46 -12.49 12.47
C PHE A 198 26.61 -13.26 11.81
#